data_0f69fc64bd074b568c0a27a906c1b496
#
_entry.id   0f69fc64bd074b568c0a27a906c1b496
#
_cell.length_a   1.000
_cell.length_b   1.000
_cell.length_c   1.000
_cell.angle_alpha   90.00
_cell.angle_beta   90.00
_cell.angle_gamma   90.00
#
_symmetry.space_group_name_H-M   'P 1'
#
loop_
_entity.id
_entity.type
_entity.pdbx_description
1 polymer ?
#
loop_
_entity_poly.entity_id
_entity_poly.type
_entity_poly.pdbx_seq_one_letter_code
_entity_poly.pdbx_strand_id
1 'polypeptide(L)'
;MLASYMDSTNLKAEATAEDIRKLCEEAATLHMAAVCVNPYRVAQASGLLKGTGVNVCTVIGFPLGALPPAGKRQEACLALKQGAQELDMVINIGALKDGNYGLIKEEIEQLAGLKQEFPFQLKVIVETALLAHEELVNMVSIVSSSAAQYIKTSTGMAARGASLEDLEVIKQYRRPGLKIKASGGVRELDWALRLIAAGTDRIGSSNAGALVKEYLSRRES
;
A
#
# COMPACT_ATOMS: atom_id res chain seq x y z
N MET A 1 -11.03 -11.09 11.03
CA MET A 1 -10.71 -12.20 10.11
C MET A 1 -9.50 -11.77 9.26
N LEU A 2 -8.55 -12.69 8.90
CA LEU A 2 -7.30 -12.30 8.19
C LEU A 2 -7.58 -11.57 6.87
N ALA A 3 -8.58 -12.02 6.10
CA ALA A 3 -8.91 -11.44 4.79
C ALA A 3 -9.13 -9.92 4.81
N SER A 4 -9.74 -9.36 5.86
CA SER A 4 -9.95 -7.91 5.97
C SER A 4 -8.67 -7.08 6.17
N TYR A 5 -7.54 -7.73 6.45
CA TYR A 5 -6.21 -7.11 6.48
C TYR A 5 -5.48 -7.20 5.14
N MET A 6 -5.94 -8.02 4.18
CA MET A 6 -5.16 -8.37 3.00
C MET A 6 -5.45 -7.48 1.79
N ASP A 7 -4.38 -6.92 1.21
CA ASP A 7 -4.35 -6.40 -0.14
C ASP A 7 -3.70 -7.46 -1.04
N SER A 8 -4.51 -8.18 -1.82
CA SER A 8 -4.00 -9.16 -2.78
C SER A 8 -3.30 -8.44 -3.92
N THR A 9 -1.99 -8.69 -4.08
CA THR A 9 -1.13 -7.82 -4.87
C THR A 9 -0.56 -8.56 -6.10
N ASN A 10 -0.74 -7.98 -7.29
CA ASN A 10 -0.01 -8.37 -8.48
C ASN A 10 0.52 -7.14 -9.23
N LEU A 11 1.80 -6.83 -9.03
CA LEU A 11 2.53 -5.72 -9.65
C LEU A 11 3.61 -6.20 -10.61
N LYS A 12 3.55 -7.45 -11.08
CA LYS A 12 4.47 -7.97 -12.07
C LYS A 12 4.32 -7.22 -13.40
N ALA A 13 5.43 -6.91 -14.04
CA ALA A 13 5.41 -6.21 -15.34
C ALA A 13 4.66 -7.02 -16.43
N GLU A 14 4.80 -8.35 -16.37
CA GLU A 14 4.21 -9.29 -17.30
C GLU A 14 2.78 -9.73 -16.94
N ALA A 15 2.16 -9.18 -15.87
CA ALA A 15 0.81 -9.58 -15.45
C ALA A 15 -0.21 -9.43 -16.56
N THR A 16 -0.80 -10.55 -16.99
CA THR A 16 -1.80 -10.60 -18.05
C THR A 16 -3.19 -10.18 -17.56
N ALA A 17 -4.11 -9.94 -18.51
CA ALA A 17 -5.51 -9.68 -18.15
C ALA A 17 -6.14 -10.87 -17.40
N GLU A 18 -5.74 -12.08 -17.73
CA GLU A 18 -6.21 -13.29 -17.07
C GLU A 18 -5.68 -13.40 -15.63
N ASP A 19 -4.43 -13.00 -15.37
CA ASP A 19 -3.88 -12.98 -14.02
C ASP A 19 -4.64 -11.99 -13.14
N ILE A 20 -5.02 -10.82 -13.67
CA ILE A 20 -5.81 -9.83 -12.95
C ILE A 20 -7.25 -10.32 -12.72
N ARG A 21 -7.85 -11.02 -13.68
CA ARG A 21 -9.18 -11.63 -13.49
C ARG A 21 -9.15 -12.63 -12.34
N LYS A 22 -8.19 -13.56 -12.32
CA LYS A 22 -8.02 -14.55 -11.24
C LYS A 22 -7.78 -13.89 -9.89
N LEU A 23 -6.93 -12.85 -9.83
CA LEU A 23 -6.66 -12.07 -8.62
C LEU A 23 -7.96 -11.47 -8.05
N CYS A 24 -8.77 -10.84 -8.90
CA CYS A 24 -10.02 -10.20 -8.49
C CYS A 24 -11.06 -11.22 -8.03
N GLU A 25 -11.21 -12.34 -8.75
CA GLU A 25 -12.14 -13.41 -8.37
C GLU A 25 -11.78 -14.05 -7.02
N GLU A 26 -10.50 -14.35 -6.81
CA GLU A 26 -10.02 -14.88 -5.53
C GLU A 26 -10.23 -13.88 -4.38
N ALA A 27 -9.89 -12.60 -4.61
CA ALA A 27 -10.08 -11.56 -3.60
C ALA A 27 -11.55 -11.36 -3.24
N ALA A 28 -12.47 -11.39 -4.22
CA ALA A 28 -13.90 -11.30 -4.00
C ALA A 28 -14.44 -12.51 -3.23
N THR A 29 -14.05 -13.73 -3.63
CA THR A 29 -14.47 -14.98 -2.98
C THR A 29 -14.03 -15.06 -1.52
N LEU A 30 -12.82 -14.56 -1.21
CA LEU A 30 -12.26 -14.58 0.13
C LEU A 30 -12.57 -13.30 0.94
N HIS A 31 -13.34 -12.37 0.39
CA HIS A 31 -13.70 -11.10 1.03
C HIS A 31 -12.49 -10.31 1.53
N MET A 32 -11.46 -10.16 0.68
CA MET A 32 -10.28 -9.40 1.02
C MET A 32 -10.56 -7.90 1.04
N ALA A 33 -9.68 -7.12 1.69
CA ALA A 33 -9.84 -5.68 1.80
C ALA A 33 -9.70 -4.97 0.45
N ALA A 34 -8.67 -5.37 -0.33
CA ALA A 34 -8.41 -4.77 -1.64
C ALA A 34 -7.63 -5.74 -2.56
N VAL A 35 -7.63 -5.42 -3.85
CA VAL A 35 -6.58 -5.86 -4.77
C VAL A 35 -5.62 -4.69 -5.03
N CYS A 36 -4.33 -4.97 -5.24
CA CYS A 36 -3.35 -3.96 -5.62
C CYS A 36 -2.72 -4.34 -6.96
N VAL A 37 -2.93 -3.49 -7.98
CA VAL A 37 -2.56 -3.74 -9.37
C VAL A 37 -1.76 -2.56 -9.95
N ASN A 38 -1.03 -2.79 -11.05
CA ASN A 38 -0.39 -1.71 -11.80
C ASN A 38 -1.43 -0.72 -12.36
N PRO A 39 -1.11 0.57 -12.53
CA PRO A 39 -2.04 1.60 -13.01
C PRO A 39 -2.79 1.23 -14.29
N TYR A 40 -2.10 0.60 -15.25
CA TYR A 40 -2.70 0.10 -16.50
C TYR A 40 -3.89 -0.86 -16.29
N ARG A 41 -3.92 -1.58 -15.16
CA ARG A 41 -4.94 -2.60 -14.84
C ARG A 41 -6.10 -2.09 -13.99
N VAL A 42 -6.09 -0.84 -13.57
CA VAL A 42 -7.12 -0.27 -12.67
C VAL A 42 -8.53 -0.38 -13.28
N ALA A 43 -8.72 0.05 -14.52
CA ALA A 43 -10.04 0.00 -15.16
C ALA A 43 -10.60 -1.44 -15.26
N GLN A 44 -9.72 -2.41 -15.56
CA GLN A 44 -10.10 -3.82 -15.59
C GLN A 44 -10.52 -4.33 -14.21
N ALA A 45 -9.69 -4.09 -13.18
CA ALA A 45 -9.96 -4.53 -11.81
C ALA A 45 -11.24 -3.87 -11.26
N SER A 46 -11.44 -2.57 -11.53
CA SER A 46 -12.64 -1.83 -11.12
C SER A 46 -13.92 -2.43 -11.73
N GLY A 47 -13.89 -2.80 -13.01
CA GLY A 47 -15.02 -3.48 -13.65
C GLY A 47 -15.33 -4.84 -13.02
N LEU A 48 -14.29 -5.64 -12.74
CA LEU A 48 -14.43 -6.99 -12.18
C LEU A 48 -14.91 -6.99 -10.71
N LEU A 49 -14.55 -5.98 -9.94
CA LEU A 49 -14.84 -5.91 -8.49
C LEU A 49 -16.08 -5.09 -8.16
N LYS A 50 -16.80 -4.58 -9.17
CA LYS A 50 -18.02 -3.79 -8.95
C LYS A 50 -19.04 -4.58 -8.14
N GLY A 51 -19.46 -4.03 -6.99
CA GLY A 51 -20.45 -4.64 -6.10
C GLY A 51 -19.94 -5.75 -5.18
N THR A 52 -18.65 -6.09 -5.19
CA THR A 52 -18.08 -7.15 -4.33
C THR A 52 -17.69 -6.66 -2.93
N GLY A 53 -17.53 -5.36 -2.74
CA GLY A 53 -16.99 -4.78 -1.50
C GLY A 53 -15.47 -4.79 -1.39
N VAL A 54 -14.74 -5.35 -2.37
CA VAL A 54 -13.27 -5.35 -2.43
C VAL A 54 -12.80 -4.08 -3.15
N ASN A 55 -11.93 -3.31 -2.52
CA ASN A 55 -11.41 -2.07 -3.09
C ASN A 55 -10.34 -2.34 -4.18
N VAL A 56 -10.25 -1.40 -5.14
CA VAL A 56 -9.15 -1.36 -6.10
C VAL A 56 -8.09 -0.38 -5.63
N CYS A 57 -6.92 -0.91 -5.30
CA CYS A 57 -5.71 -0.16 -4.98
C CYS A 57 -4.77 -0.15 -6.18
N THR A 58 -4.06 0.95 -6.39
CA THR A 58 -2.95 1.01 -7.34
C THR A 58 -1.77 1.79 -6.76
N VAL A 59 -0.64 1.73 -7.45
CA VAL A 59 0.61 2.37 -7.04
C VAL A 59 0.87 3.65 -7.83
N ILE A 60 1.54 4.62 -7.20
CA ILE A 60 1.86 5.92 -7.80
C ILE A 60 3.36 6.22 -7.62
N GLY A 61 4.03 6.60 -8.71
CA GLY A 61 5.48 6.83 -8.74
C GLY A 61 6.30 5.58 -8.48
N PHE A 62 5.74 4.43 -8.72
CA PHE A 62 6.27 3.14 -8.28
C PHE A 62 7.26 2.52 -9.30
N PRO A 63 8.35 1.84 -8.84
CA PRO A 63 8.69 1.63 -7.42
C PRO A 63 9.66 2.68 -6.85
N LEU A 64 10.22 3.56 -7.66
CA LEU A 64 11.36 4.40 -7.30
C LEU A 64 10.99 5.71 -6.60
N GLY A 65 9.75 6.17 -6.73
CA GLY A 65 9.32 7.47 -6.22
C GLY A 65 9.92 8.67 -6.95
N ALA A 66 10.67 8.46 -8.03
CA ALA A 66 11.52 9.47 -8.69
C ALA A 66 10.77 10.42 -9.65
N LEU A 67 9.45 10.30 -9.77
CA LEU A 67 8.64 11.25 -10.55
C LEU A 67 8.54 12.60 -9.82
N PRO A 68 8.51 13.74 -10.56
CA PRO A 68 8.15 15.03 -9.98
C PRO A 68 6.73 14.99 -9.37
N PRO A 69 6.42 15.85 -8.36
CA PRO A 69 5.10 15.88 -7.72
C PRO A 69 3.93 16.01 -8.71
N ALA A 70 4.05 16.86 -9.73
CA ALA A 70 3.04 17.03 -10.77
C ALA A 70 2.79 15.72 -11.57
N GLY A 71 3.85 14.94 -11.85
CA GLY A 71 3.73 13.66 -12.54
C GLY A 71 2.98 12.64 -11.69
N LYS A 72 3.30 12.53 -10.38
CA LYS A 72 2.56 11.67 -9.44
C LYS A 72 1.10 12.08 -9.32
N ARG A 73 0.83 13.40 -9.26
CA ARG A 73 -0.55 13.91 -9.22
C ARG A 73 -1.33 13.54 -10.47
N GLN A 74 -0.73 13.63 -11.65
CA GLN A 74 -1.37 13.27 -12.91
C GLN A 74 -1.67 11.76 -12.97
N GLU A 75 -0.71 10.92 -12.59
CA GLU A 75 -0.87 9.46 -12.49
C GLU A 75 -2.01 9.10 -11.53
N ALA A 76 -2.04 9.70 -10.34
CA ALA A 76 -3.08 9.53 -9.34
C ALA A 76 -4.49 9.92 -9.87
N CYS A 77 -4.60 11.10 -10.51
CA CYS A 77 -5.85 11.57 -11.09
C CYS A 77 -6.38 10.60 -12.16
N LEU A 78 -5.51 10.08 -13.03
CA LEU A 78 -5.90 9.09 -14.04
C LEU A 78 -6.39 7.79 -13.39
N ALA A 79 -5.67 7.28 -12.40
CA ALA A 79 -6.05 6.07 -11.68
C ALA A 79 -7.41 6.20 -10.97
N LEU A 80 -7.67 7.35 -10.32
CA LEU A 80 -8.94 7.62 -9.66
C LEU A 80 -10.09 7.70 -10.65
N LYS A 81 -9.91 8.35 -11.81
CA LYS A 81 -10.90 8.38 -12.91
C LYS A 81 -11.20 6.99 -13.47
N GLN A 82 -10.25 6.07 -13.40
CA GLN A 82 -10.40 4.67 -13.82
C GLN A 82 -11.04 3.78 -12.75
N GLY A 83 -11.31 4.31 -11.55
CA GLY A 83 -12.03 3.62 -10.49
C GLY A 83 -11.16 3.08 -9.36
N ALA A 84 -9.90 3.54 -9.22
CA ALA A 84 -9.12 3.27 -8.02
C ALA A 84 -9.77 3.93 -6.79
N GLN A 85 -9.81 3.21 -5.69
CA GLN A 85 -10.36 3.68 -4.41
C GLN A 85 -9.26 3.84 -3.36
N GLU A 86 -8.07 3.31 -3.63
CA GLU A 86 -6.89 3.39 -2.78
C GLU A 86 -5.64 3.64 -3.63
N LEU A 87 -4.77 4.52 -3.16
CA LEU A 87 -3.51 4.86 -3.83
C LEU A 87 -2.34 4.61 -2.88
N ASP A 88 -1.36 3.83 -3.33
CA ASP A 88 -0.10 3.56 -2.63
C ASP A 88 1.01 4.38 -3.32
N MET A 89 1.30 5.59 -2.83
CA MET A 89 2.29 6.50 -3.41
C MET A 89 3.67 6.28 -2.80
N VAL A 90 4.70 6.10 -3.63
CA VAL A 90 6.10 6.09 -3.17
C VAL A 90 6.62 7.51 -3.05
N ILE A 91 7.23 7.85 -1.89
CA ILE A 91 7.90 9.15 -1.71
C ILE A 91 9.10 9.28 -2.66
N ASN A 92 9.55 10.51 -2.91
CA ASN A 92 10.81 10.73 -3.61
C ASN A 92 11.98 10.42 -2.65
N ILE A 93 12.52 9.19 -2.76
CA ILE A 93 13.59 8.70 -1.89
C ILE A 93 14.88 9.51 -2.08
N GLY A 94 15.19 9.94 -3.31
CA GLY A 94 16.33 10.81 -3.58
C GLY A 94 16.23 12.15 -2.84
N ALA A 95 15.08 12.79 -2.92
CA ALA A 95 14.81 14.02 -2.18
C ALA A 95 14.90 13.83 -0.66
N LEU A 96 14.47 12.69 -0.14
CA LEU A 96 14.65 12.35 1.27
C LEU A 96 16.12 12.31 1.64
N LYS A 97 16.95 11.62 0.83
CA LYS A 97 18.40 11.51 1.06
C LYS A 97 19.13 12.85 0.98
N ASP A 98 18.61 13.78 0.18
CA ASP A 98 19.09 15.16 0.09
C ASP A 98 18.60 16.04 1.27
N GLY A 99 17.77 15.50 2.18
CA GLY A 99 17.13 16.27 3.26
C GLY A 99 16.03 17.21 2.78
N ASN A 100 15.57 17.08 1.53
CA ASN A 100 14.52 17.92 0.96
C ASN A 100 13.11 17.42 1.37
N TYR A 101 12.82 17.53 2.66
CA TYR A 101 11.50 17.17 3.22
C TYR A 101 10.36 18.06 2.71
N GLY A 102 10.68 19.26 2.21
CA GLY A 102 9.69 20.16 1.61
C GLY A 102 9.04 19.55 0.37
N LEU A 103 9.83 18.96 -0.52
CA LEU A 103 9.33 18.29 -1.72
C LEU A 103 8.46 17.08 -1.36
N ILE A 104 8.83 16.32 -0.31
CA ILE A 104 8.04 15.16 0.13
C ILE A 104 6.67 15.59 0.68
N LYS A 105 6.63 16.68 1.45
CA LYS A 105 5.36 17.26 1.91
C LYS A 105 4.50 17.70 0.75
N GLU A 106 5.08 18.41 -0.21
CA GLU A 106 4.39 18.89 -1.41
C GLU A 106 3.76 17.73 -2.20
N GLU A 107 4.50 16.65 -2.49
CA GLU A 107 3.94 15.53 -3.24
C GLU A 107 2.78 14.82 -2.52
N ILE A 108 2.86 14.68 -1.19
CA ILE A 108 1.77 14.11 -0.39
C ILE A 108 0.54 15.05 -0.42
N GLU A 109 0.75 16.36 -0.25
CA GLU A 109 -0.31 17.36 -0.25
C GLU A 109 -1.00 17.48 -1.61
N GLN A 110 -0.25 17.42 -2.71
CA GLN A 110 -0.80 17.45 -4.07
C GLN A 110 -1.71 16.24 -4.33
N LEU A 111 -1.35 15.04 -3.86
CA LEU A 111 -2.21 13.88 -3.99
C LEU A 111 -3.40 13.96 -3.03
N ALA A 112 -3.18 14.36 -1.78
CA ALA A 112 -4.25 14.52 -0.81
C ALA A 112 -5.31 15.55 -1.25
N GLY A 113 -4.91 16.59 -1.99
CA GLY A 113 -5.82 17.57 -2.58
C GLY A 113 -6.85 16.98 -3.55
N LEU A 114 -6.55 15.85 -4.19
CA LEU A 114 -7.50 15.14 -5.06
C LEU A 114 -8.73 14.60 -4.30
N LYS A 115 -8.69 14.53 -2.96
CA LYS A 115 -9.85 14.14 -2.14
C LYS A 115 -11.03 15.11 -2.23
N GLN A 116 -10.80 16.32 -2.73
CA GLN A 116 -11.88 17.27 -3.02
C GLN A 116 -12.76 16.82 -4.19
N GLU A 117 -12.20 16.00 -5.10
CA GLU A 117 -12.90 15.53 -6.30
C GLU A 117 -13.25 14.04 -6.23
N PHE A 118 -12.44 13.23 -5.52
CA PHE A 118 -12.55 11.78 -5.48
C PHE A 118 -12.49 11.26 -4.04
N PRO A 119 -13.43 10.38 -3.61
CA PRO A 119 -13.30 9.67 -2.34
C PRO A 119 -12.27 8.53 -2.48
N PHE A 120 -11.11 8.62 -1.81
CA PHE A 120 -10.11 7.57 -1.82
C PHE A 120 -9.25 7.56 -0.55
N GLN A 121 -8.55 6.45 -0.32
CA GLN A 121 -7.54 6.34 0.74
C GLN A 121 -6.14 6.51 0.15
N LEU A 122 -5.35 7.39 0.76
CA LEU A 122 -3.94 7.60 0.42
C LEU A 122 -3.06 6.84 1.41
N LYS A 123 -2.16 6.00 0.88
CA LYS A 123 -1.11 5.32 1.64
C LYS A 123 0.25 5.80 1.12
N VAL A 124 1.13 6.21 2.01
CA VAL A 124 2.45 6.74 1.67
C VAL A 124 3.50 5.67 1.93
N ILE A 125 4.16 5.20 0.86
CA ILE A 125 5.25 4.23 0.92
C ILE A 125 6.54 4.99 1.21
N VAL A 126 7.15 4.70 2.34
CA VAL A 126 8.40 5.35 2.76
C VAL A 126 9.65 4.53 2.43
N GLU A 127 9.50 3.25 2.05
CA GLU A 127 10.58 2.30 1.72
C GLU A 127 11.60 2.15 2.85
N THR A 128 11.15 1.62 3.98
CA THR A 128 11.94 1.52 5.21
C THR A 128 13.29 0.83 5.05
N ALA A 129 13.43 -0.06 4.05
CA ALA A 129 14.70 -0.73 3.75
C ALA A 129 15.85 0.23 3.37
N LEU A 130 15.51 1.44 2.92
CA LEU A 130 16.47 2.45 2.48
C LEU A 130 16.67 3.57 3.48
N LEU A 131 15.99 3.55 4.64
CA LEU A 131 15.97 4.63 5.61
C LEU A 131 16.86 4.34 6.82
N ALA A 132 17.62 5.34 7.24
CA ALA A 132 18.19 5.35 8.58
C ALA A 132 17.08 5.58 9.62
N HIS A 133 17.36 5.29 10.89
CA HIS A 133 16.38 5.44 11.97
C HIS A 133 15.78 6.86 12.05
N GLU A 134 16.63 7.88 12.02
CA GLU A 134 16.19 9.29 12.08
C GLU A 134 15.36 9.69 10.85
N GLU A 135 15.72 9.18 9.67
CA GLU A 135 14.94 9.42 8.44
C GLU A 135 13.54 8.79 8.55
N LEU A 136 13.43 7.58 9.12
CA LEU A 136 12.14 6.94 9.37
C LEU A 136 11.29 7.76 10.36
N VAL A 137 11.86 8.22 11.47
CA VAL A 137 11.18 9.08 12.45
C VAL A 137 10.66 10.36 11.77
N ASN A 138 11.49 11.02 10.96
CA ASN A 138 11.08 12.21 10.21
C ASN A 138 9.94 11.90 9.24
N MET A 139 10.00 10.78 8.52
CA MET A 139 8.94 10.37 7.60
C MET A 139 7.64 10.06 8.34
N VAL A 140 7.70 9.38 9.48
CA VAL A 140 6.51 9.14 10.32
C VAL A 140 5.87 10.45 10.74
N SER A 141 6.66 11.46 11.14
CA SER A 141 6.16 12.80 11.51
C SER A 141 5.49 13.49 10.32
N ILE A 142 6.13 13.48 9.14
CA ILE A 142 5.60 14.10 7.93
C ILE A 142 4.28 13.45 7.49
N VAL A 143 4.24 12.12 7.41
CA VAL A 143 3.02 11.40 7.04
C VAL A 143 1.93 11.59 8.10
N SER A 144 2.30 11.63 9.38
CA SER A 144 1.36 11.90 10.47
C SER A 144 0.72 13.27 10.39
N SER A 145 1.44 14.29 9.93
CA SER A 145 0.90 15.66 9.79
C SER A 145 0.12 15.88 8.49
N SER A 146 0.13 14.90 7.57
CA SER A 146 -0.57 14.97 6.28
C SER A 146 -2.01 14.44 6.35
N ALA A 147 -2.74 14.54 5.23
CA ALA A 147 -4.06 13.94 5.07
C ALA A 147 -4.04 12.48 4.58
N ALA A 148 -2.88 11.79 4.64
CA ALA A 148 -2.78 10.37 4.37
C ALA A 148 -3.47 9.53 5.46
N GLN A 149 -4.09 8.41 5.07
CA GLN A 149 -4.71 7.46 5.99
C GLN A 149 -3.72 6.41 6.48
N TYR A 150 -2.69 6.10 5.67
CA TYR A 150 -1.71 5.08 6.01
C TYR A 150 -0.28 5.55 5.76
N ILE A 151 0.62 5.11 6.62
CA ILE A 151 2.03 4.94 6.28
C ILE A 151 2.24 3.49 5.84
N LYS A 152 2.94 3.28 4.72
CA LYS A 152 3.25 1.94 4.20
C LYS A 152 4.76 1.73 4.22
N THR A 153 5.19 0.56 4.69
CA THR A 153 6.62 0.28 4.90
C THR A 153 7.41 0.20 3.61
N SER A 154 6.92 -0.54 2.61
CA SER A 154 7.79 -1.02 1.53
C SER A 154 7.06 -1.14 0.19
N THR A 155 7.82 -1.03 -0.90
CA THR A 155 7.37 -1.38 -2.25
C THR A 155 7.33 -2.90 -2.46
N GLY A 156 8.22 -3.64 -1.79
CA GLY A 156 8.51 -5.05 -2.03
C GLY A 156 9.55 -5.29 -3.12
N MET A 157 10.17 -4.22 -3.67
CA MET A 157 11.21 -4.28 -4.70
C MET A 157 12.60 -3.97 -4.15
N ALA A 158 12.72 -3.53 -2.88
CA ALA A 158 14.00 -3.33 -2.21
C ALA A 158 14.54 -4.65 -1.62
N ALA A 159 15.74 -4.60 -1.06
CA ALA A 159 16.46 -5.76 -0.53
C ALA A 159 15.73 -6.47 0.62
N ARG A 160 14.91 -5.73 1.39
CA ARG A 160 14.02 -6.29 2.43
C ARG A 160 12.64 -5.64 2.39
N GLY A 161 11.66 -6.32 2.96
CA GLY A 161 10.33 -5.78 3.20
C GLY A 161 10.14 -5.27 4.63
N ALA A 162 8.91 -5.36 5.14
CA ALA A 162 8.54 -4.95 6.49
C ALA A 162 9.33 -5.71 7.55
N SER A 163 9.71 -5.02 8.64
CA SER A 163 10.29 -5.60 9.83
C SER A 163 9.51 -5.17 11.08
N LEU A 164 9.66 -5.92 12.18
CA LEU A 164 9.03 -5.56 13.45
C LEU A 164 9.65 -4.28 14.03
N GLU A 165 10.95 -4.11 13.85
CA GLU A 165 11.71 -2.93 14.28
C GLU A 165 11.17 -1.66 13.61
N ASP A 166 10.92 -1.70 12.30
CA ASP A 166 10.30 -0.58 11.58
C ASP A 166 8.89 -0.26 12.12
N LEU A 167 8.10 -1.30 12.42
CA LEU A 167 6.77 -1.13 12.97
C LEU A 167 6.78 -0.52 14.37
N GLU A 168 7.75 -0.88 15.21
CA GLU A 168 7.93 -0.28 16.54
C GLU A 168 8.20 1.21 16.43
N VAL A 169 9.12 1.64 15.56
CA VAL A 169 9.41 3.05 15.30
C VAL A 169 8.16 3.77 14.80
N ILE A 170 7.47 3.22 13.80
CA ILE A 170 6.25 3.84 13.26
C ILE A 170 5.19 3.99 14.35
N LYS A 171 4.95 2.96 15.16
CA LYS A 171 3.97 3.00 16.26
C LYS A 171 4.30 4.03 17.31
N GLN A 172 5.58 4.17 17.67
CA GLN A 172 6.05 5.10 18.68
C GLN A 172 5.81 6.55 18.29
N TYR A 173 6.00 6.90 17.01
CA TYR A 173 6.03 8.28 16.56
C TYR A 173 4.80 8.71 15.74
N ARG A 174 3.92 7.76 15.34
CA ARG A 174 2.73 8.12 14.56
C ARG A 174 1.68 8.85 15.39
N ARG A 175 0.93 9.77 14.76
CA ARG A 175 -0.27 10.35 15.38
C ARG A 175 -1.34 9.27 15.59
N PRO A 176 -2.24 9.44 16.60
CA PRO A 176 -3.46 8.64 16.70
C PRO A 176 -4.27 8.71 15.39
N GLY A 177 -4.74 7.54 14.92
CA GLY A 177 -5.55 7.44 13.71
C GLY A 177 -4.76 7.24 12.40
N LEU A 178 -3.44 7.49 12.35
CA LEU A 178 -2.64 7.05 11.21
C LEU A 178 -2.48 5.54 11.26
N LYS A 179 -2.93 4.86 10.21
CA LYS A 179 -2.86 3.40 10.06
C LYS A 179 -1.54 2.97 9.46
N ILE A 180 -1.18 1.69 9.67
CA ILE A 180 0.04 1.08 9.14
C ILE A 180 -0.31 0.02 8.11
N LYS A 181 0.31 0.09 6.92
CA LYS A 181 0.34 -1.02 5.96
C LYS A 181 1.73 -1.62 5.93
N ALA A 182 1.84 -2.91 6.25
CA ALA A 182 3.08 -3.68 6.09
C ALA A 182 3.08 -4.41 4.75
N SER A 183 4.19 -4.39 4.03
CA SER A 183 4.34 -5.06 2.74
C SER A 183 5.80 -5.44 2.44
N GLY A 184 5.98 -6.30 1.43
CA GLY A 184 7.28 -6.85 1.08
C GLY A 184 7.64 -8.07 1.93
N GLY A 185 7.87 -9.21 1.27
CA GLY A 185 8.31 -10.44 1.92
C GLY A 185 7.25 -11.19 2.75
N VAL A 186 5.99 -10.79 2.72
CA VAL A 186 4.92 -11.45 3.49
C VAL A 186 4.40 -12.66 2.71
N ARG A 187 5.00 -13.82 2.95
CA ARG A 187 4.73 -15.07 2.23
C ARG A 187 4.21 -16.20 3.13
N GLU A 188 4.37 -16.09 4.44
CA GLU A 188 4.02 -17.10 5.44
C GLU A 188 2.95 -16.58 6.39
N LEU A 189 1.99 -17.42 6.77
CA LEU A 189 0.89 -17.04 7.64
C LEU A 189 1.36 -16.57 9.01
N ASP A 190 2.30 -17.27 9.61
CA ASP A 190 2.81 -16.91 10.94
C ASP A 190 3.49 -15.52 10.94
N TRP A 191 4.17 -15.18 9.83
CA TRP A 191 4.72 -13.83 9.67
C TRP A 191 3.61 -12.78 9.54
N ALA A 192 2.58 -13.04 8.74
CA ALA A 192 1.44 -12.13 8.62
C ALA A 192 0.73 -11.90 9.96
N LEU A 193 0.54 -12.96 10.75
CA LEU A 193 -0.06 -12.87 12.09
C LEU A 193 0.81 -12.08 13.07
N ARG A 194 2.14 -12.23 13.02
CA ARG A 194 3.08 -11.44 13.84
C ARG A 194 3.01 -9.95 13.49
N LEU A 195 2.92 -9.59 12.20
CA LEU A 195 2.76 -8.20 11.77
C LEU A 195 1.44 -7.60 12.28
N ILE A 196 0.34 -8.37 12.24
CA ILE A 196 -0.95 -7.94 12.79
C ILE A 196 -0.85 -7.73 14.30
N ALA A 197 -0.26 -8.68 15.03
CA ALA A 197 -0.05 -8.58 16.48
C ALA A 197 0.83 -7.35 16.84
N ALA A 198 1.77 -6.98 15.98
CA ALA A 198 2.58 -5.78 16.11
C ALA A 198 1.81 -4.47 15.83
N GLY A 199 0.54 -4.54 15.43
CA GLY A 199 -0.32 -3.36 15.25
C GLY A 199 -0.42 -2.85 13.81
N THR A 200 -0.20 -3.72 12.83
CA THR A 200 -0.45 -3.43 11.42
C THR A 200 -1.94 -3.49 11.11
N ASP A 201 -2.44 -2.51 10.38
CA ASP A 201 -3.85 -2.38 9.99
C ASP A 201 -4.14 -2.98 8.60
N ARG A 202 -3.12 -3.16 7.76
CA ARG A 202 -3.24 -3.69 6.40
C ARG A 202 -1.95 -4.43 5.99
N ILE A 203 -2.07 -5.49 5.22
CA ILE A 203 -0.93 -6.27 4.71
C ILE A 203 -1.00 -6.37 3.19
N GLY A 204 0.08 -5.97 2.50
CA GLY A 204 0.25 -6.22 1.07
C GLY A 204 1.03 -7.50 0.83
N SER A 205 0.42 -8.47 0.11
CA SER A 205 1.07 -9.74 -0.23
C SER A 205 0.67 -10.23 -1.62
N SER A 206 1.63 -10.72 -2.38
CA SER A 206 1.37 -11.47 -3.61
C SER A 206 0.91 -12.90 -3.36
N ASN A 207 0.92 -13.34 -2.09
CA ASN A 207 0.50 -14.69 -1.66
C ASN A 207 -0.79 -14.63 -0.81
N ALA A 208 -1.53 -13.51 -0.88
CA ALA A 208 -2.66 -13.24 0.01
C ALA A 208 -3.71 -14.36 0.00
N GLY A 209 -4.05 -14.90 -1.17
CA GLY A 209 -5.02 -15.99 -1.31
C GLY A 209 -4.63 -17.24 -0.54
N ALA A 210 -3.38 -17.68 -0.69
CA ALA A 210 -2.88 -18.86 0.03
C ALA A 210 -2.86 -18.64 1.55
N LEU A 211 -2.44 -17.44 2.00
CA LEU A 211 -2.41 -17.10 3.43
C LEU A 211 -3.81 -17.12 4.05
N VAL A 212 -4.82 -16.59 3.35
CA VAL A 212 -6.20 -16.60 3.85
C VAL A 212 -6.76 -18.00 3.89
N LYS A 213 -6.52 -18.83 2.86
CA LYS A 213 -6.97 -20.24 2.83
C LYS A 213 -6.33 -21.04 3.94
N GLU A 214 -5.02 -20.90 4.17
CA GLU A 214 -4.31 -21.55 5.27
C GLU A 214 -4.88 -21.11 6.63
N TYR A 215 -5.13 -19.82 6.81
CA TYR A 215 -5.74 -19.30 8.05
C TYR A 215 -7.12 -19.91 8.33
N LEU A 216 -7.94 -20.07 7.29
CA LEU A 216 -9.27 -20.70 7.43
C LEU A 216 -9.15 -22.17 7.81
N SER A 217 -8.28 -22.94 7.14
CA SER A 217 -8.08 -24.36 7.44
C SER A 217 -7.56 -24.62 8.86
N ARG A 218 -6.66 -23.75 9.39
CA ARG A 218 -6.17 -23.88 10.79
C ARG A 218 -7.24 -23.57 11.85
N ARG A 219 -8.38 -22.99 11.48
CA ARG A 219 -9.49 -22.69 12.40
C ARG A 219 -10.58 -23.75 12.40
N GLU A 220 -10.60 -24.59 11.38
CA GLU A 220 -11.55 -25.70 11.24
C GLU A 220 -11.01 -27.01 11.85
N SER A 221 -9.69 -27.06 12.13
CA SER A 221 -8.99 -28.14 12.83
C SER A 221 -8.86 -27.86 14.33
#